data_f57ab8c8804f8ed8b5160c38361e1318
#
_entry.id   f57ab8c8804f8ed8b5160c38361e1318
#
_cell.length_a   1.000
_cell.length_b   1.000
_cell.length_c   1.000
_cell.angle_alpha   90.00
_cell.angle_beta   90.00
_cell.angle_gamma   90.00
#
_symmetry.space_group_name_H-M   'P 1'
#
loop_
_entity.id
_entity.type
_entity.pdbx_description
1 polymer ?
#
loop_
_entity_poly.entity_id
_entity_poly.type
_entity_poly.pdbx_seq_one_letter_code
_entity_poly.pdbx_strand_id
1 'polypeptide(L)'
;YYKDLADIKKHFQKFVDKLPKDGLLIKNIDDKNSANIKFKNTITFGENKKADCYFSGLEVKDAKQKFNTNKFDNIELSVPGKFSIYNALASMAVANHLGVNKHQMWNALAEFQGAWRRFEVVGQMKSNIVISDYAHHPDSINLLLRATKDFYPDKKIIAVFQPHHHNRTKTLLDEFAKAFYLADQAIISEIYQVSGREDEVQEDVSSIDLVEKMNHKHKYYASDFKKVKEILKDINPINSVIIFIGAGDIDDVAREVID
;
A
#
# COMPACT_ATOMS: atom_id res chain seq x y z
N TYR A 1 14.71 -16.59 3.74
CA TYR A 1 14.56 -17.37 2.52
C TYR A 1 15.52 -16.91 1.43
N TYR A 2 15.51 -15.62 1.08
CA TYR A 2 16.48 -15.02 0.15
C TYR A 2 17.62 -14.35 0.92
N LYS A 3 18.85 -14.49 0.39
CA LYS A 3 20.04 -13.95 1.05
C LYS A 3 20.15 -12.43 0.94
N ASP A 4 19.84 -11.91 -0.24
CA ASP A 4 19.96 -10.50 -0.60
C ASP A 4 19.13 -10.16 -1.85
N LEU A 5 19.16 -8.90 -2.27
CA LEU A 5 18.46 -8.42 -3.47
C LEU A 5 18.95 -9.12 -4.76
N ALA A 6 20.23 -9.49 -4.84
CA ALA A 6 20.76 -10.18 -6.02
C ALA A 6 20.16 -11.58 -6.13
N ASP A 7 20.05 -12.27 -4.99
CA ASP A 7 19.41 -13.59 -4.93
C ASP A 7 17.91 -13.51 -5.27
N ILE A 8 17.19 -12.49 -4.79
CA ILE A 8 15.79 -12.23 -5.17
C ILE A 8 15.67 -12.09 -6.69
N LYS A 9 16.48 -11.23 -7.32
CA LYS A 9 16.47 -11.01 -8.77
C LYS A 9 16.73 -12.29 -9.56
N LYS A 10 17.69 -13.10 -9.11
CA LYS A 10 17.98 -14.39 -9.71
C LYS A 10 16.79 -15.34 -9.66
N HIS A 11 16.06 -15.36 -8.53
CA HIS A 11 14.88 -16.22 -8.42
C HIS A 11 13.70 -15.72 -9.26
N PHE A 12 13.51 -14.41 -9.37
CA PHE A 12 12.52 -13.85 -10.30
C PHE A 12 12.85 -14.17 -11.76
N GLN A 13 14.12 -14.07 -12.17
CA GLN A 13 14.52 -14.50 -13.53
C GLN A 13 14.25 -15.99 -13.74
N LYS A 14 14.63 -16.87 -12.81
CA LYS A 14 14.34 -18.30 -12.88
C LYS A 14 12.83 -18.60 -12.93
N PHE A 15 12.00 -17.81 -12.27
CA PHE A 15 10.55 -17.95 -12.35
C PHE A 15 10.04 -17.60 -13.75
N VAL A 16 10.53 -16.49 -14.32
CA VAL A 16 10.19 -16.07 -15.69
C VAL A 16 10.69 -17.08 -16.74
N ASP A 17 11.86 -17.69 -16.52
CA ASP A 17 12.43 -18.72 -17.43
C ASP A 17 11.56 -19.99 -17.51
N LYS A 18 10.59 -20.17 -16.58
CA LYS A 18 9.61 -21.27 -16.63
C LYS A 18 8.40 -20.98 -17.53
N LEU A 19 8.26 -19.75 -18.02
CA LEU A 19 7.19 -19.43 -18.98
C LEU A 19 7.37 -20.28 -20.25
N PRO A 20 6.27 -20.78 -20.85
CA PRO A 20 6.32 -21.45 -22.14
C PRO A 20 6.83 -20.49 -23.22
N LYS A 21 7.29 -21.02 -24.35
CA LYS A 21 7.91 -20.24 -25.45
C LYS A 21 6.95 -19.16 -26.00
N ASP A 22 5.67 -19.42 -25.99
CA ASP A 22 4.57 -18.54 -26.39
C ASP A 22 3.99 -17.72 -25.23
N GLY A 23 4.49 -17.92 -24.00
CA GLY A 23 4.09 -17.15 -22.82
C GLY A 23 4.39 -15.66 -22.98
N LEU A 24 3.75 -14.84 -22.15
CA LEU A 24 3.90 -13.39 -22.14
C LEU A 24 4.37 -12.92 -20.77
N LEU A 25 5.41 -12.09 -20.75
CA LEU A 25 5.83 -11.32 -19.60
C LEU A 25 5.28 -9.89 -19.69
N ILE A 26 4.59 -9.43 -18.63
CA ILE A 26 4.22 -8.04 -18.49
C ILE A 26 5.00 -7.45 -17.31
N LYS A 27 5.81 -6.41 -17.56
CA LYS A 27 6.72 -5.85 -16.55
C LYS A 27 6.75 -4.34 -16.50
N ASN A 28 6.94 -3.81 -15.30
CA ASN A 28 7.19 -2.40 -15.05
C ASN A 28 8.65 -2.05 -15.43
N ILE A 29 8.85 -1.03 -16.28
CA ILE A 29 10.20 -0.56 -16.65
C ILE A 29 10.71 0.61 -15.79
N ASP A 30 9.86 1.22 -14.99
CA ASP A 30 10.27 2.30 -14.09
C ASP A 30 10.97 1.76 -12.84
N ASP A 31 10.66 0.53 -12.44
CA ASP A 31 11.44 -0.17 -11.42
C ASP A 31 12.66 -0.83 -12.04
N LYS A 32 13.85 -0.35 -11.64
CA LYS A 32 15.14 -0.81 -12.16
C LYS A 32 15.41 -2.30 -11.93
N ASN A 33 14.73 -2.94 -10.98
CA ASN A 33 14.94 -4.37 -10.71
C ASN A 33 14.12 -5.21 -11.66
N SER A 34 12.83 -4.90 -11.82
CA SER A 34 11.95 -5.58 -12.78
C SER A 34 12.32 -5.29 -14.24
N ALA A 35 12.80 -4.07 -14.53
CA ALA A 35 13.26 -3.69 -15.87
C ALA A 35 14.36 -4.60 -16.41
N ASN A 36 15.22 -5.15 -15.55
CA ASN A 36 16.34 -6.03 -15.92
C ASN A 36 15.95 -7.49 -16.14
N ILE A 37 14.72 -7.90 -15.80
CA ILE A 37 14.23 -9.26 -16.08
C ILE A 37 14.03 -9.41 -17.58
N LYS A 38 14.53 -10.52 -18.15
CA LYS A 38 14.55 -10.77 -19.60
C LYS A 38 13.58 -11.88 -19.99
N PHE A 39 12.77 -11.60 -21.00
CA PHE A 39 11.97 -12.61 -21.69
C PHE A 39 11.67 -12.13 -23.12
N LYS A 40 11.58 -13.06 -24.08
CA LYS A 40 11.47 -12.71 -25.50
C LYS A 40 10.13 -12.00 -25.79
N ASN A 41 9.04 -12.59 -25.33
CA ASN A 41 7.70 -12.03 -25.54
C ASN A 41 7.32 -11.20 -24.31
N THR A 42 7.55 -9.89 -24.37
CA THR A 42 7.39 -8.96 -23.24
C THR A 42 6.57 -7.75 -23.67
N ILE A 43 5.60 -7.37 -22.84
CA ILE A 43 4.92 -6.07 -22.85
C ILE A 43 5.38 -5.29 -21.63
N THR A 44 5.77 -4.05 -21.83
CA THR A 44 6.27 -3.16 -20.79
C THR A 44 5.23 -2.10 -20.41
N PHE A 45 5.19 -1.73 -19.14
CA PHE A 45 4.36 -0.62 -18.70
C PHE A 45 5.12 0.31 -17.74
N GLY A 46 4.63 1.55 -17.58
CA GLY A 46 5.25 2.53 -16.70
C GLY A 46 4.74 3.95 -16.94
N GLU A 47 5.39 4.92 -16.32
CA GLU A 47 5.29 6.35 -16.65
C GLU A 47 6.29 6.73 -17.75
N ASN A 48 7.38 5.98 -17.84
CA ASN A 48 8.39 6.18 -18.86
C ASN A 48 7.80 5.97 -20.27
N LYS A 49 7.90 7.00 -21.12
CA LYS A 49 7.39 6.97 -22.51
C LYS A 49 8.02 5.90 -23.41
N LYS A 50 9.07 5.21 -22.96
CA LYS A 50 9.66 4.05 -23.65
C LYS A 50 8.88 2.75 -23.39
N ALA A 51 7.93 2.76 -22.45
CA ALA A 51 7.08 1.59 -22.22
C ALA A 51 6.06 1.41 -23.35
N ASP A 52 5.67 0.16 -23.62
CA ASP A 52 4.61 -0.18 -24.59
C ASP A 52 3.24 0.34 -24.14
N CYS A 53 3.02 0.47 -22.82
CA CYS A 53 1.87 1.08 -22.22
C CYS A 53 2.33 2.07 -21.13
N TYR A 54 2.21 3.37 -21.39
CA TYR A 54 2.58 4.39 -20.40
C TYR A 54 1.43 5.33 -20.11
N PHE A 55 1.47 5.94 -18.91
CA PHE A 55 0.51 6.97 -18.52
C PHE A 55 1.14 8.36 -18.47
N SER A 56 0.27 9.38 -18.54
CA SER A 56 0.63 10.79 -18.44
C SER A 56 -0.58 11.61 -17.98
N GLY A 57 -0.36 12.86 -17.60
CA GLY A 57 -1.44 13.79 -17.26
C GLY A 57 -2.24 13.36 -16.02
N LEU A 58 -1.54 12.86 -14.98
CA LEU A 58 -2.19 12.47 -13.74
C LEU A 58 -2.76 13.69 -13.02
N GLU A 59 -4.05 13.63 -12.74
CA GLU A 59 -4.78 14.57 -11.89
C GLU A 59 -5.44 13.79 -10.75
N VAL A 60 -5.34 14.31 -9.52
CA VAL A 60 -6.03 13.77 -8.34
C VAL A 60 -6.99 14.83 -7.84
N LYS A 61 -8.29 14.54 -7.88
CA LYS A 61 -9.33 15.44 -7.45
C LYS A 61 -10.58 14.69 -7.02
N ASP A 62 -11.27 15.18 -5.99
CA ASP A 62 -12.55 14.63 -5.51
C ASP A 62 -12.49 13.11 -5.23
N ALA A 63 -11.41 12.66 -4.58
CA ALA A 63 -11.11 11.25 -4.29
C ALA A 63 -11.11 10.36 -5.56
N LYS A 64 -10.64 10.88 -6.67
CA LYS A 64 -10.45 10.16 -7.95
C LYS A 64 -9.11 10.51 -8.56
N GLN A 65 -8.57 9.58 -9.32
CA GLN A 65 -7.40 9.77 -10.17
C GLN A 65 -7.82 9.73 -11.64
N LYS A 66 -7.44 10.74 -12.41
CA LYS A 66 -7.62 10.78 -13.86
C LYS A 66 -6.27 10.82 -14.53
N PHE A 67 -6.11 10.05 -15.57
CA PHE A 67 -4.88 10.01 -16.36
C PHE A 67 -5.16 9.55 -17.80
N ASN A 68 -4.19 9.80 -18.68
CA ASN A 68 -4.17 9.30 -20.04
C ASN A 68 -3.13 8.21 -20.19
N THR A 69 -3.31 7.34 -21.17
CA THR A 69 -2.25 6.44 -21.64
C THR A 69 -1.92 6.75 -23.10
N ASN A 70 -0.85 6.15 -23.62
CA ASN A 70 -0.54 6.27 -25.05
C ASN A 70 -1.56 5.59 -25.99
N LYS A 71 -2.57 4.90 -25.44
CA LYS A 71 -3.61 4.21 -26.23
C LYS A 71 -5.02 4.70 -25.91
N PHE A 72 -5.22 5.28 -24.73
CA PHE A 72 -6.54 5.64 -24.20
C PHE A 72 -6.46 6.92 -23.39
N ASP A 73 -7.45 7.78 -23.56
CA ASP A 73 -7.58 9.04 -22.83
C ASP A 73 -8.65 8.95 -21.75
N ASN A 74 -8.57 9.83 -20.74
CA ASN A 74 -9.58 10.02 -19.70
C ASN A 74 -9.91 8.75 -18.90
N ILE A 75 -8.89 7.99 -18.50
CA ILE A 75 -9.06 6.86 -17.59
C ILE A 75 -9.27 7.40 -16.19
N GLU A 76 -10.28 6.88 -15.49
CA GLU A 76 -10.62 7.25 -14.13
C GLU A 76 -10.45 6.03 -13.20
N LEU A 77 -9.85 6.25 -12.03
CA LEU A 77 -9.76 5.28 -10.94
C LEU A 77 -10.30 5.91 -9.66
N SER A 78 -11.13 5.14 -8.95
CA SER A 78 -11.65 5.49 -7.62
C SER A 78 -10.73 5.04 -6.47
N VAL A 79 -9.62 4.39 -6.78
CA VAL A 79 -8.62 3.94 -5.81
C VAL A 79 -7.38 4.83 -5.85
N PRO A 80 -6.80 5.23 -4.70
CA PRO A 80 -5.74 6.20 -4.64
C PRO A 80 -4.35 5.64 -4.95
N GLY A 81 -3.42 6.57 -5.14
CA GLY A 81 -2.00 6.34 -5.21
C GLY A 81 -1.50 5.93 -6.60
N LYS A 82 -0.32 6.42 -6.92
CA LYS A 82 0.36 6.13 -8.19
C LYS A 82 0.57 4.63 -8.42
N PHE A 83 0.73 3.85 -7.34
CA PHE A 83 0.83 2.38 -7.43
C PHE A 83 -0.43 1.73 -8.02
N SER A 84 -1.62 2.30 -7.78
CA SER A 84 -2.87 1.82 -8.37
C SER A 84 -2.91 2.06 -9.89
N ILE A 85 -2.30 3.14 -10.37
CA ILE A 85 -2.14 3.38 -11.82
C ILE A 85 -1.25 2.32 -12.45
N TYR A 86 -0.12 1.98 -11.83
CA TYR A 86 0.73 0.89 -12.30
C TYR A 86 -0.01 -0.45 -12.34
N ASN A 87 -0.82 -0.75 -11.34
CA ASN A 87 -1.66 -1.95 -11.34
C ASN A 87 -2.72 -1.93 -12.46
N ALA A 88 -3.34 -0.77 -12.71
CA ALA A 88 -4.27 -0.58 -13.82
C ALA A 88 -3.58 -0.78 -15.17
N LEU A 89 -2.38 -0.20 -15.38
CA LEU A 89 -1.61 -0.39 -16.61
C LEU A 89 -1.25 -1.87 -16.86
N ALA A 90 -0.84 -2.59 -15.82
CA ALA A 90 -0.56 -4.02 -15.92
C ALA A 90 -1.82 -4.80 -16.34
N SER A 91 -2.95 -4.53 -15.69
CA SER A 91 -4.24 -5.16 -16.00
C SER A 91 -4.72 -4.83 -17.41
N MET A 92 -4.58 -3.56 -17.84
CA MET A 92 -4.90 -3.12 -19.19
C MET A 92 -4.00 -3.81 -20.24
N ALA A 93 -2.72 -4.00 -19.95
CA ALA A 93 -1.80 -4.69 -20.86
C ALA A 93 -2.22 -6.15 -21.07
N VAL A 94 -2.62 -6.86 -20.00
CA VAL A 94 -3.19 -8.22 -20.07
C VAL A 94 -4.49 -8.22 -20.87
N ALA A 95 -5.45 -7.37 -20.50
CA ALA A 95 -6.77 -7.33 -21.11
C ALA A 95 -6.69 -7.01 -22.62
N ASN A 96 -5.84 -6.05 -22.99
CA ASN A 96 -5.60 -5.71 -24.39
C ASN A 96 -4.96 -6.87 -25.16
N HIS A 97 -4.02 -7.60 -24.58
CA HIS A 97 -3.42 -8.78 -25.19
C HIS A 97 -4.44 -9.89 -25.44
N LEU A 98 -5.40 -10.04 -24.52
CA LEU A 98 -6.50 -11.00 -24.64
C LEU A 98 -7.68 -10.53 -25.53
N GLY A 99 -7.57 -9.34 -26.13
CA GLY A 99 -8.59 -8.80 -27.03
C GLY A 99 -9.84 -8.26 -26.32
N VAL A 100 -9.75 -7.92 -25.03
CA VAL A 100 -10.87 -7.31 -24.30
C VAL A 100 -11.17 -5.93 -24.89
N ASN A 101 -12.47 -5.65 -25.08
CA ASN A 101 -12.92 -4.37 -25.61
C ASN A 101 -12.57 -3.20 -24.69
N LYS A 102 -12.13 -2.08 -25.28
CA LYS A 102 -11.69 -0.91 -24.52
C LYS A 102 -12.76 -0.34 -23.56
N HIS A 103 -14.04 -0.34 -23.96
CA HIS A 103 -15.13 0.16 -23.11
C HIS A 103 -15.34 -0.74 -21.89
N GLN A 104 -15.17 -2.06 -22.06
CA GLN A 104 -15.24 -3.00 -20.93
C GLN A 104 -14.08 -2.76 -19.95
N MET A 105 -12.86 -2.52 -20.46
CA MET A 105 -11.71 -2.18 -19.60
C MET A 105 -11.94 -0.87 -18.81
N TRP A 106 -12.49 0.17 -19.47
CA TRP A 106 -12.76 1.45 -18.82
C TRP A 106 -13.81 1.34 -17.73
N ASN A 107 -14.93 0.69 -18.03
CA ASN A 107 -16.00 0.49 -17.06
C ASN A 107 -15.48 -0.29 -15.85
N ALA A 108 -14.73 -1.38 -16.08
CA ALA A 108 -14.16 -2.17 -15.00
C ALA A 108 -13.17 -1.36 -14.12
N LEU A 109 -12.35 -0.48 -14.72
CA LEU A 109 -11.44 0.38 -13.97
C LEU A 109 -12.18 1.47 -13.17
N ALA A 110 -13.20 2.09 -13.78
CA ALA A 110 -13.99 3.14 -13.12
C ALA A 110 -14.85 2.57 -11.96
N GLU A 111 -15.35 1.35 -12.10
CA GLU A 111 -16.17 0.65 -11.10
C GLU A 111 -15.32 -0.03 -10.01
N PHE A 112 -14.00 -0.18 -10.21
CA PHE A 112 -13.13 -0.87 -9.27
C PHE A 112 -12.99 -0.07 -7.97
N GLN A 113 -13.48 -0.65 -6.86
CA GLN A 113 -13.48 -0.04 -5.53
C GLN A 113 -12.25 -0.43 -4.67
N GLY A 114 -11.29 -1.13 -5.26
CA GLY A 114 -10.12 -1.66 -4.54
C GLY A 114 -10.24 -3.12 -4.18
N ALA A 115 -9.26 -3.61 -3.45
CA ALA A 115 -9.22 -4.97 -2.91
C ALA A 115 -9.27 -4.93 -1.38
N TRP A 116 -9.71 -6.00 -0.77
CA TRP A 116 -9.72 -6.17 0.68
C TRP A 116 -8.38 -5.77 1.30
N ARG A 117 -8.43 -4.89 2.30
CA ARG A 117 -7.25 -4.33 2.98
C ARG A 117 -6.21 -3.67 2.04
N ARG A 118 -6.67 -3.05 0.94
CA ARG A 118 -5.82 -2.26 0.03
C ARG A 118 -6.44 -0.89 -0.18
N PHE A 119 -6.15 0.04 0.71
CA PHE A 119 -6.84 1.32 0.84
C PHE A 119 -8.37 1.13 0.89
N GLU A 120 -8.81 0.13 1.61
CA GLU A 120 -10.23 -0.21 1.73
C GLU A 120 -10.92 0.80 2.66
N VAL A 121 -11.86 1.57 2.13
CA VAL A 121 -12.74 2.39 2.95
C VAL A 121 -13.77 1.44 3.59
N VAL A 122 -13.58 1.15 4.87
CA VAL A 122 -14.44 0.19 5.60
C VAL A 122 -15.72 0.83 6.14
N GLY A 123 -15.73 2.16 6.30
CA GLY A 123 -16.89 2.89 6.80
C GLY A 123 -16.51 4.25 7.37
N GLN A 124 -17.31 4.71 8.33
CA GLN A 124 -17.10 5.97 9.04
C GLN A 124 -17.17 5.75 10.54
N MET A 125 -16.37 6.49 11.28
CA MET A 125 -16.48 6.68 12.72
C MET A 125 -16.92 8.13 12.98
N LYS A 126 -18.20 8.35 13.30
CA LYS A 126 -18.83 9.68 13.28
C LYS A 126 -18.68 10.29 11.87
N SER A 127 -17.99 11.44 11.73
CA SER A 127 -17.73 12.11 10.45
C SER A 127 -16.35 11.78 9.83
N ASN A 128 -15.61 10.85 10.42
CA ASN A 128 -14.26 10.51 9.99
C ASN A 128 -14.28 9.27 9.09
N ILE A 129 -13.53 9.30 8.00
CA ILE A 129 -13.38 8.15 7.10
C ILE A 129 -12.48 7.12 7.78
N VAL A 130 -12.87 5.87 7.77
CA VAL A 130 -12.07 4.75 8.30
C VAL A 130 -11.56 3.90 7.13
N ILE A 131 -10.25 3.70 7.10
CA ILE A 131 -9.55 2.93 6.05
C ILE A 131 -8.79 1.79 6.69
N SER A 132 -8.79 0.63 6.04
CA SER A 132 -7.91 -0.51 6.36
C SER A 132 -6.93 -0.75 5.23
N ASP A 133 -5.64 -0.93 5.57
CA ASP A 133 -4.59 -1.24 4.60
C ASP A 133 -3.59 -2.27 5.14
N TYR A 134 -3.19 -3.18 4.28
CA TYR A 134 -2.26 -4.28 4.59
C TYR A 134 -0.79 -3.85 4.62
N ALA A 135 -0.47 -2.58 4.41
CA ALA A 135 0.90 -2.08 4.42
C ALA A 135 1.61 -2.48 5.73
N HIS A 136 2.80 -3.02 5.60
CA HIS A 136 3.60 -3.52 6.73
C HIS A 136 5.11 -3.34 6.51
N HIS A 137 5.48 -2.51 5.55
CA HIS A 137 6.85 -2.09 5.25
C HIS A 137 6.92 -0.56 5.24
N PRO A 138 8.01 0.08 5.72
CA PRO A 138 8.11 1.54 5.81
C PRO A 138 7.77 2.27 4.51
N ASP A 139 8.30 1.79 3.37
CA ASP A 139 8.01 2.38 2.06
C ASP A 139 6.53 2.32 1.70
N SER A 140 5.87 1.18 2.00
CA SER A 140 4.45 1.01 1.74
C SER A 140 3.59 1.94 2.59
N ILE A 141 3.97 2.13 3.87
CA ILE A 141 3.30 3.07 4.79
C ILE A 141 3.44 4.51 4.27
N ASN A 142 4.64 4.88 3.85
CA ASN A 142 4.89 6.21 3.29
C ASN A 142 4.06 6.47 2.03
N LEU A 143 4.02 5.52 1.10
CA LEU A 143 3.22 5.61 -0.12
C LEU A 143 1.71 5.69 0.19
N LEU A 144 1.24 4.91 1.16
CA LEU A 144 -0.14 4.94 1.63
C LEU A 144 -0.53 6.31 2.19
N LEU A 145 0.28 6.85 3.12
CA LEU A 145 0.01 8.15 3.74
C LEU A 145 0.07 9.29 2.72
N ARG A 146 0.99 9.22 1.76
CA ARG A 146 1.04 10.19 0.64
C ARG A 146 -0.21 10.11 -0.22
N ALA A 147 -0.61 8.92 -0.63
CA ALA A 147 -1.84 8.71 -1.40
C ALA A 147 -3.09 9.21 -0.64
N THR A 148 -3.12 9.03 0.68
CA THR A 148 -4.19 9.56 1.52
C THR A 148 -4.21 11.08 1.52
N LYS A 149 -3.04 11.72 1.63
CA LYS A 149 -2.94 13.18 1.61
C LYS A 149 -3.37 13.77 0.27
N ASP A 150 -3.02 13.10 -0.83
CA ASP A 150 -3.41 13.52 -2.18
C ASP A 150 -4.93 13.38 -2.41
N PHE A 151 -5.55 12.31 -1.86
CA PHE A 151 -6.98 12.03 -2.00
C PHE A 151 -7.87 12.87 -1.08
N TYR A 152 -7.37 13.19 0.11
CA TYR A 152 -8.08 13.92 1.16
C TYR A 152 -7.24 15.08 1.69
N PRO A 153 -6.93 16.10 0.85
CA PRO A 153 -5.98 17.17 1.19
C PRO A 153 -6.39 18.00 2.41
N ASP A 154 -7.70 18.15 2.64
CA ASP A 154 -8.28 18.95 3.70
C ASP A 154 -8.54 18.17 5.00
N LYS A 155 -8.22 16.88 5.02
CA LYS A 155 -8.42 16.03 6.20
C LYS A 155 -7.11 15.78 6.96
N LYS A 156 -7.24 15.67 8.27
CA LYS A 156 -6.15 15.17 9.12
C LYS A 156 -5.99 13.67 8.96
N ILE A 157 -4.77 13.18 9.05
CA ILE A 157 -4.45 11.75 8.94
C ILE A 157 -4.09 11.23 10.33
N ILE A 158 -4.83 10.22 10.80
CA ILE A 158 -4.52 9.47 12.00
C ILE A 158 -4.11 8.07 11.57
N ALA A 159 -2.85 7.74 11.73
CA ALA A 159 -2.31 6.43 11.42
C ALA A 159 -2.34 5.54 12.67
N VAL A 160 -3.00 4.39 12.57
CA VAL A 160 -3.00 3.34 13.60
C VAL A 160 -2.25 2.15 13.02
N PHE A 161 -1.06 1.89 13.53
CA PHE A 161 -0.16 0.89 12.94
C PHE A 161 0.11 -0.26 13.90
N GLN A 162 -0.03 -1.48 13.40
CA GLN A 162 0.40 -2.70 14.05
C GLN A 162 1.65 -3.24 13.35
N PRO A 163 2.84 -3.17 13.99
CA PRO A 163 4.04 -3.80 13.44
C PRO A 163 3.84 -5.31 13.31
N HIS A 164 4.49 -5.92 12.30
CA HIS A 164 4.35 -7.34 12.02
C HIS A 164 5.73 -7.99 11.96
N HIS A 165 6.00 -8.94 12.85
CA HIS A 165 7.28 -9.62 13.10
C HIS A 165 8.34 -8.74 13.80
N HIS A 166 8.85 -9.23 14.93
CA HIS A 166 9.92 -8.58 15.71
C HIS A 166 11.19 -8.37 14.87
N ASN A 167 11.65 -9.38 14.13
CA ASN A 167 12.85 -9.29 13.28
C ASN A 167 12.77 -8.17 12.24
N ARG A 168 11.62 -8.00 11.59
CA ARG A 168 11.42 -6.91 10.63
C ARG A 168 11.41 -5.57 11.33
N THR A 169 10.68 -5.46 12.44
CA THR A 169 10.60 -4.22 13.22
C THR A 169 11.97 -3.78 13.69
N LYS A 170 12.79 -4.71 14.19
CA LYS A 170 14.18 -4.45 14.60
C LYS A 170 15.04 -4.00 13.44
N THR A 171 15.04 -4.76 12.34
CA THR A 171 15.91 -4.50 11.18
C THR A 171 15.59 -3.16 10.51
N LEU A 172 14.32 -2.74 10.51
CA LEU A 172 13.84 -1.53 9.83
C LEU A 172 13.35 -0.46 10.81
N LEU A 173 13.85 -0.46 12.05
CA LEU A 173 13.37 0.42 13.12
C LEU A 173 13.52 1.90 12.76
N ASP A 174 14.66 2.27 12.16
CA ASP A 174 14.94 3.65 11.73
C ASP A 174 14.03 4.10 10.59
N GLU A 175 13.73 3.20 9.66
CA GLU A 175 12.84 3.44 8.53
C GLU A 175 11.40 3.53 8.99
N PHE A 176 10.95 2.64 9.88
CA PHE A 176 9.63 2.74 10.49
C PHE A 176 9.43 4.03 11.28
N ALA A 177 10.43 4.43 12.07
CA ALA A 177 10.36 5.68 12.84
C ALA A 177 10.13 6.92 11.96
N LYS A 178 10.55 6.88 10.70
CA LYS A 178 10.39 7.96 9.71
C LYS A 178 9.14 7.81 8.83
N ALA A 179 8.54 6.63 8.78
CA ALA A 179 7.47 6.34 7.81
C ALA A 179 6.19 7.15 8.04
N PHE A 180 5.97 7.67 9.27
CA PHE A 180 4.73 8.34 9.67
C PHE A 180 4.77 9.86 9.58
N TYR A 181 5.77 10.46 8.95
CA TYR A 181 5.95 11.92 8.92
C TYR A 181 4.79 12.70 8.27
N LEU A 182 3.98 12.06 7.43
CA LEU A 182 2.78 12.63 6.81
C LEU A 182 1.50 12.48 7.66
N ALA A 183 1.53 11.68 8.69
CA ALA A 183 0.41 11.57 9.61
C ALA A 183 0.39 12.77 10.57
N ASP A 184 -0.79 13.27 10.90
CA ASP A 184 -0.96 14.29 11.96
C ASP A 184 -0.82 13.65 13.34
N GLN A 185 -1.21 12.38 13.46
CA GLN A 185 -1.09 11.58 14.68
C GLN A 185 -0.76 10.13 14.32
N ALA A 186 0.06 9.48 15.14
CA ALA A 186 0.46 8.08 14.97
C ALA A 186 0.21 7.29 16.25
N ILE A 187 -0.57 6.23 16.17
CA ILE A 187 -0.84 5.27 17.25
C ILE A 187 -0.17 3.96 16.84
N ILE A 188 0.77 3.49 17.64
CA ILE A 188 1.51 2.24 17.39
C ILE A 188 1.01 1.21 18.39
N SER A 189 0.40 0.13 17.90
CA SER A 189 -0.02 -0.98 18.75
C SER A 189 1.10 -2.00 18.94
N GLU A 190 0.85 -2.99 19.80
CA GLU A 190 1.82 -4.06 20.04
C GLU A 190 2.15 -4.85 18.77
N ILE A 191 3.37 -5.39 18.69
CA ILE A 191 3.83 -6.17 17.54
C ILE A 191 2.96 -7.43 17.41
N TYR A 192 2.41 -7.65 16.21
CA TYR A 192 1.65 -8.86 15.91
C TYR A 192 2.55 -10.10 15.92
N GLN A 193 2.18 -11.09 16.72
CA GLN A 193 2.85 -12.38 16.79
C GLN A 193 2.12 -13.40 15.91
N VAL A 194 2.86 -14.02 15.00
CA VAL A 194 2.31 -15.04 14.12
C VAL A 194 2.28 -16.37 14.87
N SER A 195 1.09 -16.94 15.02
CA SER A 195 0.93 -18.26 15.64
C SER A 195 1.77 -19.32 14.92
N GLY A 196 2.46 -20.17 15.69
CA GLY A 196 3.35 -21.21 15.16
C GLY A 196 4.77 -20.73 14.82
N ARG A 197 5.13 -19.50 15.20
CA ARG A 197 6.48 -18.94 15.08
C ARG A 197 6.96 -18.29 16.38
N GLU A 198 6.55 -18.86 17.49
CA GLU A 198 6.88 -18.39 18.83
C GLU A 198 8.41 -18.40 19.07
N ASP A 199 9.12 -19.37 18.45
CA ASP A 199 10.59 -19.49 18.53
C ASP A 199 11.34 -18.36 17.78
N GLU A 200 10.64 -17.59 16.92
CA GLU A 200 11.21 -16.45 16.21
C GLU A 200 11.06 -15.12 17.00
N VAL A 201 10.47 -15.16 18.19
CA VAL A 201 10.29 -13.98 19.04
C VAL A 201 11.65 -13.57 19.59
N GLN A 202 12.19 -12.48 19.04
CA GLN A 202 13.32 -11.79 19.65
C GLN A 202 12.75 -10.74 20.61
N GLU A 203 12.92 -10.96 21.91
CA GLU A 203 12.47 -10.07 22.99
C GLU A 203 13.20 -8.70 23.01
N ASP A 204 14.10 -8.46 22.08
CA ASP A 204 15.00 -7.30 22.07
C ASP A 204 14.51 -6.10 21.25
N VAL A 205 13.24 -6.11 20.82
CA VAL A 205 12.55 -4.96 20.22
C VAL A 205 11.07 -4.98 20.55
N SER A 206 10.55 -3.83 20.92
CA SER A 206 9.14 -3.59 21.24
C SER A 206 8.54 -2.47 20.40
N SER A 207 7.22 -2.33 20.43
CA SER A 207 6.54 -1.17 19.87
C SER A 207 6.85 0.12 20.63
N ILE A 208 7.24 0.02 21.89
CA ILE A 208 7.70 1.18 22.70
C ILE A 208 8.98 1.74 22.11
N ASP A 209 9.96 0.88 21.76
CA ASP A 209 11.22 1.32 21.14
C ASP A 209 10.96 2.08 19.83
N LEU A 210 10.00 1.61 19.04
CA LEU A 210 9.59 2.32 17.82
C LEU A 210 9.02 3.69 18.15
N VAL A 211 8.08 3.79 19.10
CA VAL A 211 7.46 5.06 19.50
C VAL A 211 8.51 6.01 20.05
N GLU A 212 9.42 5.58 20.89
CA GLU A 212 10.51 6.41 21.43
C GLU A 212 11.40 6.97 20.33
N LYS A 213 11.74 6.12 19.34
CA LYS A 213 12.60 6.49 18.22
C LYS A 213 11.94 7.42 17.21
N MET A 214 10.61 7.44 17.11
CA MET A 214 9.91 8.33 16.20
C MET A 214 10.13 9.81 16.57
N ASN A 215 10.57 10.61 15.60
CA ASN A 215 10.56 12.07 15.71
C ASN A 215 9.19 12.62 15.26
N HIS A 216 8.13 12.33 16.03
CA HIS A 216 6.77 12.72 15.73
C HIS A 216 6.13 13.41 16.95
N LYS A 217 5.48 14.57 16.73
CA LYS A 217 4.92 15.38 17.82
C LYS A 217 3.77 14.69 18.57
N HIS A 218 2.91 13.99 17.83
CA HIS A 218 1.71 13.32 18.34
C HIS A 218 1.81 11.83 18.07
N LYS A 219 2.57 11.13 18.91
CA LYS A 219 2.79 9.69 18.85
C LYS A 219 2.30 9.03 20.14
N TYR A 220 1.69 7.87 20.01
CA TYR A 220 1.09 7.14 21.11
C TYR A 220 1.45 5.66 21.00
N TYR A 221 1.72 5.05 22.15
CA TYR A 221 1.81 3.60 22.27
C TYR A 221 0.48 3.05 22.79
N ALA A 222 0.03 1.93 22.24
CA ALA A 222 -1.15 1.19 22.67
C ALA A 222 -0.78 -0.26 22.94
N SER A 223 -0.90 -0.70 24.20
CA SER A 223 -0.56 -2.06 24.63
C SER A 223 -1.48 -3.15 24.05
N ASP A 224 -2.66 -2.76 23.63
CA ASP A 224 -3.68 -3.64 23.09
C ASP A 224 -4.73 -2.83 22.30
N PHE A 225 -5.68 -3.52 21.66
CA PHE A 225 -6.73 -2.89 20.86
C PHE A 225 -7.75 -2.07 21.68
N LYS A 226 -7.95 -2.43 22.94
CA LYS A 226 -8.77 -1.61 23.85
C LYS A 226 -8.12 -0.25 24.04
N LYS A 227 -6.80 -0.23 24.24
CA LYS A 227 -6.03 1.00 24.39
C LYS A 227 -6.02 1.84 23.10
N VAL A 228 -5.96 1.21 21.90
CA VAL A 228 -6.14 1.91 20.62
C VAL A 228 -7.47 2.68 20.59
N LYS A 229 -8.58 2.02 20.97
CA LYS A 229 -9.91 2.64 20.99
C LYS A 229 -10.01 3.77 22.03
N GLU A 230 -9.41 3.59 23.21
CA GLU A 230 -9.34 4.63 24.25
C GLU A 230 -8.59 5.86 23.73
N ILE A 231 -7.41 5.68 23.12
CA ILE A 231 -6.62 6.79 22.56
C ILE A 231 -7.41 7.50 21.44
N LEU A 232 -8.07 6.76 20.54
CA LEU A 232 -8.92 7.36 19.50
C LEU A 232 -10.08 8.17 20.10
N LYS A 233 -10.68 7.68 21.19
CA LYS A 233 -11.73 8.41 21.91
C LYS A 233 -11.20 9.71 22.55
N ASP A 234 -10.02 9.66 23.16
CA ASP A 234 -9.38 10.83 23.80
C ASP A 234 -8.95 11.88 22.77
N ILE A 235 -8.41 11.43 21.61
CA ILE A 235 -8.10 12.28 20.47
C ILE A 235 -9.37 12.97 19.94
N ASN A 236 -10.52 12.29 19.99
CA ASN A 236 -11.81 12.74 19.46
C ASN A 236 -11.68 13.37 18.05
N PRO A 237 -11.29 12.60 17.04
CA PRO A 237 -10.98 13.12 15.71
C PRO A 237 -12.17 13.80 15.05
N ILE A 238 -11.90 14.91 14.37
CA ILE A 238 -12.87 15.67 13.58
C ILE A 238 -12.27 15.94 12.19
N ASN A 239 -13.06 15.72 11.16
CA ASN A 239 -12.66 15.89 9.76
C ASN A 239 -11.35 15.18 9.42
N SER A 240 -11.28 13.90 9.76
CA SER A 240 -10.06 13.12 9.67
C SER A 240 -10.26 11.86 8.81
N VAL A 241 -9.14 11.31 8.35
CA VAL A 241 -9.04 9.95 7.85
C VAL A 241 -8.28 9.14 8.89
N ILE A 242 -8.88 8.09 9.39
CA ILE A 242 -8.29 7.15 10.35
C ILE A 242 -7.88 5.91 9.54
N ILE A 243 -6.59 5.61 9.51
CA ILE A 243 -6.06 4.50 8.71
C ILE A 243 -5.51 3.44 9.64
N PHE A 244 -6.10 2.25 9.59
CA PHE A 244 -5.60 1.07 10.27
C PHE A 244 -4.65 0.33 9.36
N ILE A 245 -3.40 0.20 9.77
CA ILE A 245 -2.27 -0.23 8.95
C ILE A 245 -1.63 -1.46 9.54
N GLY A 246 -1.53 -2.54 8.80
CA GLY A 246 -0.85 -3.76 9.26
C GLY A 246 -1.32 -5.03 8.57
N ALA A 247 -0.51 -6.08 8.64
CA ALA A 247 -0.82 -7.39 8.06
C ALA A 247 -1.44 -8.36 9.08
N GLY A 248 -1.54 -7.95 10.36
CA GLY A 248 -2.16 -8.71 11.45
C GLY A 248 -3.66 -8.44 11.59
N ASP A 249 -4.14 -8.52 12.81
CA ASP A 249 -5.54 -8.42 13.20
C ASP A 249 -6.02 -6.97 13.48
N ILE A 250 -5.20 -5.97 13.21
CA ILE A 250 -5.58 -4.56 13.32
C ILE A 250 -6.78 -4.18 12.42
N ASP A 251 -7.04 -4.95 11.37
CA ASP A 251 -8.22 -4.81 10.50
C ASP A 251 -9.53 -5.01 11.26
N ASP A 252 -9.55 -5.91 12.26
CA ASP A 252 -10.73 -6.15 13.08
C ASP A 252 -11.12 -4.88 13.85
N VAL A 253 -10.11 -4.15 14.37
CA VAL A 253 -10.35 -2.87 15.06
C VAL A 253 -10.94 -1.83 14.11
N ALA A 254 -10.47 -1.78 12.86
CA ALA A 254 -11.02 -0.87 11.85
C ALA A 254 -12.52 -1.11 11.64
N ARG A 255 -12.95 -2.38 11.66
CA ARG A 255 -14.36 -2.77 11.47
C ARG A 255 -15.21 -2.62 12.73
N GLU A 256 -14.59 -2.63 13.91
CA GLU A 256 -15.29 -2.45 15.18
C GLU A 256 -15.52 -0.97 15.58
N VAL A 257 -14.77 -0.04 15.01
CA VAL A 257 -14.88 1.39 15.34
C VAL A 257 -15.82 2.17 14.40
N ILE A 258 -16.34 1.54 13.36
CA ILE A 258 -17.32 2.15 12.46
C ILE A 258 -18.73 2.14 13.06
N ASP A 259 -19.53 3.15 12.72
CA ASP A 259 -20.93 3.32 13.17
C ASP A 259 -21.88 2.36 12.43
#